data_b017d34eee6a44f9275f5a05f93fe36b
#
_entry.id   b017d34eee6a44f9275f5a05f93fe36b
#
_cell.length_a   1.000
_cell.length_b   1.000
_cell.length_c   1.000
_cell.angle_alpha   90.00
_cell.angle_beta   90.00
_cell.angle_gamma   90.00
#
_symmetry.space_group_name_H-M   'P 1'
#
loop_
_entity.id
_entity.type
_entity.pdbx_description
1 polymer ?
#
loop_
_entity_poly.entity_id
_entity_poly.type
_entity_poly.pdbx_seq_one_letter_code
_entity_poly.pdbx_strand_id
1 'polypeptide(L)'
;MTTGLVAVQKPRQRLLANHDYVRLWFAGGVGNAMRWLELLVAGIFTYNLTHSAFAVALVSVARSLPMLFLGTIAGVVGESLDRKRLLLTQLTVLGATSAVLAGLAWAGRLQVWHIALGGTAAGIAWACEMAVRRRMISEVVPHDRIAAAVAFDSLTGSISRVVGPLCGGALYQTIGPGGAYLLSAWLYVLAIGAVLGLDFAQDSRRLQLGRIPREIVEGVAVARANPAILAVVLVTIIMNTFGFSYSALIPAIGGGYYRVSPVLVGALAAAEPLGAIIVGTAMSLGLVRLDGNRSLLQGSFLLLGGVIAMTVSPWYAAGFALLVMGGLGTAAFANMQTSLVLTEAPAASRSRVMGIITMCIGTGPLGVLTIGALSERFGPRSAILIMAGIGAAGLCLVWRHMRRRA
;
A
#
# COMPACT_ATOMS: atom_id res chain seq x y z
N MET A 1 39.74 -22.25 39.15
CA MET A 1 39.03 -23.12 38.16
C MET A 1 37.64 -22.58 37.96
N THR A 2 37.46 -21.73 36.94
CA THR A 2 36.17 -21.13 36.56
C THR A 2 35.67 -21.89 35.32
N THR A 3 34.74 -22.81 35.55
CA THR A 3 34.04 -23.56 34.49
C THR A 3 33.14 -22.58 33.71
N GLY A 4 33.59 -22.17 32.54
CA GLY A 4 32.76 -21.43 31.60
C GLY A 4 31.59 -22.28 31.12
N LEU A 5 30.39 -21.91 31.50
CA LEU A 5 29.14 -22.41 30.90
C LEU A 5 29.09 -22.02 29.43
N VAL A 6 29.45 -22.95 28.56
CA VAL A 6 29.17 -22.84 27.12
C VAL A 6 27.64 -22.84 26.99
N ALA A 7 27.09 -21.67 26.68
CA ALA A 7 25.70 -21.54 26.32
C ALA A 7 25.46 -22.38 25.05
N VAL A 8 24.76 -23.50 25.22
CA VAL A 8 24.30 -24.34 24.12
C VAL A 8 23.39 -23.48 23.24
N GLN A 9 23.89 -22.99 22.12
CA GLN A 9 23.10 -22.32 21.12
C GLN A 9 22.04 -23.32 20.63
N LYS A 10 20.77 -23.08 21.01
CA LYS A 10 19.65 -23.81 20.44
C LYS A 10 19.75 -23.77 18.91
N PRO A 11 19.54 -24.90 18.20
CA PRO A 11 19.63 -24.94 16.75
C PRO A 11 18.72 -23.85 16.16
N ARG A 12 19.27 -23.06 15.23
CA ARG A 12 18.57 -21.99 14.52
C ARG A 12 17.34 -22.58 13.82
N GLN A 13 16.19 -22.56 14.48
CA GLN A 13 14.94 -23.02 13.87
C GLN A 13 14.69 -22.19 12.59
N ARG A 14 14.42 -22.87 11.48
CA ARG A 14 14.09 -22.20 10.21
C ARG A 14 12.79 -21.44 10.41
N LEU A 15 12.70 -20.18 9.92
CA LEU A 15 11.53 -19.30 10.07
C LEU A 15 10.22 -20.00 9.66
N LEU A 16 10.27 -20.74 8.55
CA LEU A 16 9.12 -21.50 8.02
C LEU A 16 8.81 -22.80 8.81
N ALA A 17 9.63 -23.17 9.79
CA ALA A 17 9.31 -24.26 10.71
C ALA A 17 8.41 -23.79 11.88
N ASN A 18 8.23 -22.49 12.05
CA ASN A 18 7.29 -21.94 13.03
C ASN A 18 5.88 -21.91 12.40
N HIS A 19 5.02 -22.83 12.80
CA HIS A 19 3.67 -22.98 12.25
C HIS A 19 2.80 -21.73 12.48
N ASP A 20 2.95 -21.04 13.60
CA ASP A 20 2.16 -19.84 13.90
C ASP A 20 2.59 -18.67 13.03
N TYR A 21 3.90 -18.54 12.79
CA TYR A 21 4.39 -17.57 11.82
C TYR A 21 3.86 -17.86 10.41
N VAL A 22 3.91 -19.10 9.95
CA VAL A 22 3.43 -19.50 8.62
C VAL A 22 1.93 -19.21 8.47
N ARG A 23 1.12 -19.53 9.47
CA ARG A 23 -0.33 -19.23 9.49
C ARG A 23 -0.60 -17.73 9.39
N LEU A 24 0.11 -16.94 10.20
CA LEU A 24 -0.02 -15.48 10.21
C LEU A 24 0.47 -14.86 8.90
N TRP A 25 1.58 -15.34 8.37
CA TRP A 25 2.12 -14.93 7.07
C TRP A 25 1.17 -15.28 5.92
N PHE A 26 0.60 -16.49 5.91
CA PHE A 26 -0.38 -16.90 4.91
C PHE A 26 -1.62 -16.01 4.93
N ALA A 27 -2.21 -15.77 6.11
CA ALA A 27 -3.37 -14.90 6.26
C ALA A 27 -3.09 -13.47 5.74
N GLY A 28 -1.91 -12.91 6.08
CA GLY A 28 -1.50 -11.61 5.57
C GLY A 28 -1.22 -11.59 4.07
N GLY A 29 -0.64 -12.66 3.52
CA GLY A 29 -0.41 -12.82 2.09
C GLY A 29 -1.72 -12.85 1.31
N VAL A 30 -2.70 -13.63 1.78
CA VAL A 30 -4.05 -13.65 1.22
C VAL A 30 -4.69 -12.26 1.28
N GLY A 31 -4.67 -11.60 2.46
CA GLY A 31 -5.23 -10.26 2.63
C GLY A 31 -4.62 -9.25 1.65
N ASN A 32 -3.29 -9.24 1.50
CA ASN A 32 -2.61 -8.36 0.56
C ASN A 32 -2.95 -8.69 -0.92
N ALA A 33 -2.92 -9.96 -1.31
CA ALA A 33 -3.20 -10.36 -2.69
C ALA A 33 -4.64 -10.03 -3.10
N MET A 34 -5.62 -10.39 -2.25
CA MET A 34 -7.03 -10.12 -2.51
C MET A 34 -7.33 -8.62 -2.52
N ARG A 35 -6.68 -7.85 -1.67
CA ARG A 35 -6.80 -6.39 -1.66
C ARG A 35 -6.51 -5.76 -3.03
N TRP A 36 -5.39 -6.13 -3.64
CA TRP A 36 -4.98 -5.58 -4.95
C TRP A 36 -5.81 -6.13 -6.10
N LEU A 37 -6.20 -7.42 -6.02
CA LEU A 37 -7.10 -8.06 -6.96
C LEU A 37 -8.47 -7.37 -6.98
N GLU A 38 -9.10 -7.23 -5.81
CA GLU A 38 -10.42 -6.62 -5.66
C GLU A 38 -10.42 -5.13 -6.04
N LEU A 39 -9.34 -4.39 -5.73
CA LEU A 39 -9.21 -3.00 -6.13
C LEU A 39 -9.27 -2.83 -7.64
N LEU A 40 -8.57 -3.69 -8.38
CA LEU A 40 -8.60 -3.66 -9.84
C LEU A 40 -9.95 -4.09 -10.40
N VAL A 41 -10.51 -5.20 -9.90
CA VAL A 41 -11.83 -5.72 -10.32
C VAL A 41 -12.92 -4.66 -10.10
N ALA A 42 -12.92 -4.01 -8.93
CA ALA A 42 -13.82 -2.91 -8.60
C ALA A 42 -13.69 -1.75 -9.60
N GLY A 43 -12.45 -1.37 -9.92
CA GLY A 43 -12.17 -0.29 -10.87
C GLY A 43 -12.62 -0.61 -12.29
N ILE A 44 -12.31 -1.81 -12.80
CA ILE A 44 -12.72 -2.25 -14.15
C ILE A 44 -14.25 -2.34 -14.24
N PHE A 45 -14.90 -2.96 -13.26
CA PHE A 45 -16.36 -3.08 -13.23
C PHE A 45 -17.05 -1.71 -13.21
N THR A 46 -16.59 -0.82 -12.33
CA THR A 46 -17.13 0.53 -12.22
C THR A 46 -16.96 1.30 -13.53
N TYR A 47 -15.79 1.23 -14.15
CA TYR A 47 -15.54 1.90 -15.42
C TYR A 47 -16.40 1.33 -16.55
N ASN A 48 -16.51 0.00 -16.66
CA ASN A 48 -17.34 -0.65 -17.69
C ASN A 48 -18.84 -0.34 -17.54
N LEU A 49 -19.31 -0.16 -16.30
CA LEU A 49 -20.71 0.14 -16.03
C LEU A 49 -21.06 1.62 -16.24
N THR A 50 -20.15 2.53 -15.86
CA THR A 50 -20.45 3.98 -15.80
C THR A 50 -19.77 4.78 -16.90
N HIS A 51 -18.73 4.25 -17.52
CA HIS A 51 -17.80 4.96 -18.41
C HIS A 51 -17.22 6.25 -17.80
N SER A 52 -17.29 6.38 -16.45
CA SER A 52 -16.81 7.53 -15.69
C SER A 52 -15.57 7.18 -14.89
N ALA A 53 -14.48 7.88 -15.19
CA ALA A 53 -13.25 7.80 -14.40
C ALA A 53 -13.43 8.41 -13.00
N PHE A 54 -14.36 9.36 -12.84
CA PHE A 54 -14.72 9.93 -11.54
C PHE A 54 -15.39 8.89 -10.63
N ALA A 55 -16.30 8.08 -11.18
CA ALA A 55 -16.93 7.00 -10.41
C ALA A 55 -15.88 5.99 -9.91
N VAL A 56 -14.87 5.65 -10.73
CA VAL A 56 -13.75 4.79 -10.32
C VAL A 56 -12.94 5.43 -9.21
N ALA A 57 -12.66 6.73 -9.31
CA ALA A 57 -11.96 7.49 -8.27
C ALA A 57 -12.76 7.51 -6.95
N LEU A 58 -14.08 7.72 -7.00
CA LEU A 58 -14.96 7.68 -5.82
C LEU A 58 -14.93 6.32 -5.11
N VAL A 59 -15.01 5.22 -5.85
CA VAL A 59 -14.88 3.87 -5.28
C VAL A 59 -13.51 3.68 -4.61
N SER A 60 -12.45 4.17 -5.23
CA SER A 60 -11.09 4.11 -4.65
C SER A 60 -10.96 4.98 -3.39
N VAL A 61 -11.61 6.15 -3.37
CA VAL A 61 -11.68 7.03 -2.19
C VAL A 61 -12.47 6.35 -1.07
N ALA A 62 -13.64 5.78 -1.37
CA ALA A 62 -14.45 5.07 -0.38
C ALA A 62 -13.65 3.96 0.33
N ARG A 63 -12.78 3.27 -0.39
CA ARG A 63 -11.87 2.25 0.17
C ARG A 63 -10.72 2.83 1.00
N SER A 64 -10.17 3.98 0.63
CA SER A 64 -9.00 4.56 1.28
C SER A 64 -9.33 5.58 2.39
N LEU A 65 -10.51 6.15 2.36
CA LEU A 65 -10.98 7.16 3.31
C LEU A 65 -10.97 6.69 4.78
N PRO A 66 -11.40 5.45 5.11
CA PRO A 66 -11.34 4.97 6.49
C PRO A 66 -9.94 5.01 7.09
N MET A 67 -8.90 4.76 6.28
CA MET A 67 -7.52 4.81 6.78
C MET A 67 -7.10 6.20 7.25
N LEU A 68 -7.60 7.26 6.60
CA LEU A 68 -7.32 8.64 6.98
C LEU A 68 -7.81 8.95 8.40
N PHE A 69 -9.00 8.46 8.75
CA PHE A 69 -9.62 8.73 10.06
C PHE A 69 -9.27 7.68 11.12
N LEU A 70 -9.20 6.41 10.71
CA LEU A 70 -9.03 5.29 11.63
C LEU A 70 -7.57 4.88 11.82
N GLY A 71 -6.64 5.31 10.97
CA GLY A 71 -5.24 4.86 11.03
C GLY A 71 -4.57 5.13 12.38
N THR A 72 -4.83 6.27 13.01
CA THR A 72 -4.35 6.61 14.35
C THR A 72 -5.10 5.88 15.46
N ILE A 73 -6.42 5.71 15.29
CA ILE A 73 -7.30 5.03 16.26
C ILE A 73 -7.04 3.51 16.22
N ALA A 74 -6.80 2.95 15.04
CA ALA A 74 -6.56 1.52 14.85
C ALA A 74 -5.31 1.01 15.59
N GLY A 75 -4.25 1.83 15.67
CA GLY A 75 -3.06 1.52 16.48
C GLY A 75 -3.40 1.35 17.95
N VAL A 76 -4.23 2.23 18.46
CA VAL A 76 -4.68 2.27 19.85
C VAL A 76 -5.66 1.13 20.17
N VAL A 77 -6.61 0.88 19.27
CA VAL A 77 -7.57 -0.23 19.37
C VAL A 77 -6.86 -1.59 19.33
N GLY A 78 -5.84 -1.75 18.47
CA GLY A 78 -5.03 -2.97 18.38
C GLY A 78 -4.19 -3.27 19.63
N GLU A 79 -3.97 -2.29 20.52
CA GLU A 79 -3.30 -2.51 21.80
C GLU A 79 -4.24 -3.01 22.92
N SER A 80 -5.52 -2.66 22.84
CA SER A 80 -6.52 -2.97 23.89
C SER A 80 -7.37 -4.19 23.61
N LEU A 81 -7.58 -4.56 22.35
CA LEU A 81 -8.39 -5.70 21.97
C LEU A 81 -7.55 -6.95 21.73
N ASP A 82 -8.18 -8.11 21.86
CA ASP A 82 -7.60 -9.41 21.47
C ASP A 82 -7.29 -9.38 19.96
N ARG A 83 -6.00 -9.39 19.64
CA ARG A 83 -5.50 -9.25 18.24
C ARG A 83 -5.93 -10.41 17.37
N LYS A 84 -5.98 -11.65 17.91
CA LYS A 84 -6.45 -12.81 17.16
C LYS A 84 -7.93 -12.65 16.80
N ARG A 85 -8.77 -12.24 17.76
CA ARG A 85 -10.19 -11.98 17.50
C ARG A 85 -10.39 -10.84 16.50
N LEU A 86 -9.60 -9.78 16.63
CA LEU A 86 -9.67 -8.63 15.70
C LEU A 86 -9.30 -9.06 14.28
N LEU A 87 -8.25 -9.86 14.10
CA LEU A 87 -7.84 -10.41 12.81
C LEU A 87 -8.91 -11.36 12.23
N LEU A 88 -9.51 -12.21 13.04
CA LEU A 88 -10.62 -13.09 12.63
C LEU A 88 -11.85 -12.29 12.19
N THR A 89 -12.26 -11.30 12.98
CA THR A 89 -13.40 -10.43 12.64
C THR A 89 -13.17 -9.72 11.30
N GLN A 90 -11.98 -9.19 11.10
CA GLN A 90 -11.58 -8.52 9.86
C GLN A 90 -11.65 -9.46 8.66
N LEU A 91 -11.04 -10.65 8.73
CA LEU A 91 -11.09 -11.64 7.65
C LEU A 91 -12.51 -12.10 7.37
N THR A 92 -13.35 -12.25 8.41
CA THR A 92 -14.77 -12.59 8.27
C THR A 92 -15.54 -11.49 7.57
N VAL A 93 -15.35 -10.22 7.93
CA VAL A 93 -15.98 -9.08 7.25
C VAL A 93 -15.56 -9.03 5.78
N LEU A 94 -14.27 -9.18 5.47
CA LEU A 94 -13.77 -9.19 4.10
C LEU A 94 -14.35 -10.35 3.30
N GLY A 95 -14.33 -11.57 3.84
CA GLY A 95 -14.88 -12.77 3.19
C GLY A 95 -16.38 -12.64 2.94
N ALA A 96 -17.15 -12.20 3.93
CA ALA A 96 -18.58 -11.99 3.80
C ALA A 96 -18.91 -10.89 2.77
N THR A 97 -18.16 -9.80 2.78
CA THR A 97 -18.31 -8.71 1.78
C THR A 97 -18.06 -9.25 0.37
N SER A 98 -16.96 -9.97 0.15
CA SER A 98 -16.63 -10.55 -1.15
C SER A 98 -17.68 -11.59 -1.59
N ALA A 99 -18.20 -12.42 -0.67
CA ALA A 99 -19.27 -13.36 -0.97
C ALA A 99 -20.58 -12.67 -1.39
N VAL A 100 -20.97 -11.59 -0.71
CA VAL A 100 -22.13 -10.77 -1.07
C VAL A 100 -21.96 -10.13 -2.44
N LEU A 101 -20.79 -9.54 -2.71
CA LEU A 101 -20.50 -8.92 -4.02
C LEU A 101 -20.49 -9.97 -5.15
N ALA A 102 -19.98 -11.18 -4.90
CA ALA A 102 -20.03 -12.29 -5.84
C ALA A 102 -21.49 -12.69 -6.15
N GLY A 103 -22.31 -12.87 -5.12
CA GLY A 103 -23.73 -13.21 -5.28
C GLY A 103 -24.52 -12.14 -6.05
N LEU A 104 -24.29 -10.85 -5.75
CA LEU A 104 -24.91 -9.74 -6.46
C LEU A 104 -24.46 -9.67 -7.93
N ALA A 105 -23.18 -9.99 -8.21
CA ALA A 105 -22.67 -10.02 -9.57
C ALA A 105 -23.32 -11.13 -10.39
N TRP A 106 -23.46 -12.34 -9.86
CA TRP A 106 -24.14 -13.44 -10.54
C TRP A 106 -25.64 -13.23 -10.69
N ALA A 107 -26.28 -12.57 -9.73
CA ALA A 107 -27.67 -12.17 -9.85
C ALA A 107 -27.91 -11.04 -10.86
N GLY A 108 -26.85 -10.47 -11.47
CA GLY A 108 -26.94 -9.30 -12.36
C GLY A 108 -27.37 -8.00 -11.66
N ARG A 109 -27.29 -7.97 -10.33
CA ARG A 109 -27.73 -6.84 -9.47
C ARG A 109 -26.59 -6.03 -8.88
N LEU A 110 -25.33 -6.34 -9.23
CA LEU A 110 -24.17 -5.60 -8.73
C LEU A 110 -24.20 -4.17 -9.27
N GLN A 111 -24.08 -3.20 -8.37
CA GLN A 111 -24.04 -1.77 -8.68
C GLN A 111 -22.83 -1.11 -8.03
N VAL A 112 -22.46 0.09 -8.49
CA VAL A 112 -21.28 0.83 -8.00
C VAL A 112 -21.33 1.10 -6.50
N TRP A 113 -22.51 1.41 -5.94
CA TRP A 113 -22.64 1.68 -4.51
C TRP A 113 -22.40 0.45 -3.63
N HIS A 114 -22.73 -0.78 -4.12
CA HIS A 114 -22.38 -2.01 -3.41
C HIS A 114 -20.85 -2.16 -3.30
N ILE A 115 -20.14 -1.87 -4.41
CA ILE A 115 -18.67 -1.90 -4.45
C ILE A 115 -18.07 -0.82 -3.53
N ALA A 116 -18.65 0.38 -3.51
CA ALA A 116 -18.20 1.46 -2.64
C ALA A 116 -18.36 1.09 -1.16
N LEU A 117 -19.49 0.51 -0.75
CA LEU A 117 -19.71 0.01 0.61
C LEU A 117 -18.74 -1.12 0.97
N GLY A 118 -18.58 -2.11 0.09
CA GLY A 118 -17.61 -3.18 0.26
C GLY A 118 -16.18 -2.65 0.35
N GLY A 119 -15.84 -1.66 -0.49
CA GLY A 119 -14.57 -0.94 -0.44
C GLY A 119 -14.34 -0.24 0.90
N THR A 120 -15.36 0.43 1.44
CA THR A 120 -15.29 1.08 2.76
C THR A 120 -15.03 0.06 3.87
N ALA A 121 -15.76 -1.06 3.87
CA ALA A 121 -15.55 -2.16 4.82
C ALA A 121 -14.12 -2.71 4.72
N ALA A 122 -13.61 -2.91 3.50
CA ALA A 122 -12.25 -3.35 3.28
C ALA A 122 -11.21 -2.31 3.74
N GLY A 123 -11.49 -1.02 3.59
CA GLY A 123 -10.65 0.07 4.09
C GLY A 123 -10.54 0.10 5.61
N ILE A 124 -11.66 -0.09 6.32
CA ILE A 124 -11.71 -0.22 7.79
C ILE A 124 -10.88 -1.42 8.25
N ALA A 125 -11.12 -2.57 7.63
CA ALA A 125 -10.40 -3.80 7.91
C ALA A 125 -8.88 -3.61 7.74
N TRP A 126 -8.44 -2.99 6.65
CA TRP A 126 -7.03 -2.75 6.38
C TRP A 126 -6.35 -1.79 7.39
N ALA A 127 -7.05 -0.74 7.81
CA ALA A 127 -6.52 0.17 8.82
C ALA A 127 -6.20 -0.56 10.13
N CYS A 128 -7.05 -1.50 10.53
CA CYS A 128 -6.83 -2.34 11.72
C CYS A 128 -5.70 -3.36 11.51
N GLU A 129 -5.62 -3.99 10.34
CA GLU A 129 -4.63 -5.03 10.03
C GLU A 129 -3.19 -4.55 10.18
N MET A 130 -2.89 -3.38 9.62
CA MET A 130 -1.51 -2.84 9.59
C MET A 130 -0.90 -2.73 10.99
N ALA A 131 -1.71 -2.30 11.99
CA ALA A 131 -1.24 -2.15 13.35
C ALA A 131 -1.11 -3.50 14.08
N VAL A 132 -2.09 -4.38 13.90
CA VAL A 132 -2.23 -5.64 14.63
C VAL A 132 -1.24 -6.69 14.12
N ARG A 133 -1.23 -6.95 12.82
CA ARG A 133 -0.48 -8.07 12.24
C ARG A 133 1.04 -7.90 12.38
N ARG A 134 1.59 -6.70 12.17
CA ARG A 134 3.04 -6.47 12.35
C ARG A 134 3.50 -6.77 13.77
N ARG A 135 2.70 -6.43 14.74
CA ARG A 135 3.00 -6.70 16.14
C ARG A 135 2.89 -8.20 16.47
N MET A 136 1.85 -8.88 15.97
CA MET A 136 1.74 -10.33 16.11
C MET A 136 2.95 -11.06 15.52
N ILE A 137 3.45 -10.65 14.34
CA ILE A 137 4.67 -11.22 13.75
C ILE A 137 5.84 -11.12 14.72
N SER A 138 6.04 -9.95 15.36
CA SER A 138 7.16 -9.77 16.29
C SER A 138 7.02 -10.54 17.61
N GLU A 139 5.82 -10.96 17.98
CA GLU A 139 5.56 -11.73 19.19
C GLU A 139 5.61 -13.26 18.95
N VAL A 140 5.30 -13.70 17.72
CA VAL A 140 5.29 -15.13 17.34
C VAL A 140 6.68 -15.66 16.99
N VAL A 141 7.61 -14.81 16.53
CA VAL A 141 8.96 -15.24 16.15
C VAL A 141 10.01 -14.87 17.19
N PRO A 142 11.10 -15.68 17.35
CA PRO A 142 12.23 -15.32 18.20
C PRO A 142 12.84 -13.95 17.81
N HIS A 143 13.35 -13.22 18.81
CA HIS A 143 13.82 -11.85 18.65
C HIS A 143 14.90 -11.69 17.55
N ASP A 144 15.80 -12.66 17.42
CA ASP A 144 16.83 -12.70 16.38
C ASP A 144 16.30 -12.93 14.95
N ARG A 145 15.01 -13.27 14.81
CA ARG A 145 14.33 -13.56 13.54
C ARG A 145 13.31 -12.52 13.12
N ILE A 146 12.98 -11.55 13.97
CA ILE A 146 11.96 -10.53 13.68
C ILE A 146 12.29 -9.79 12.36
N ALA A 147 13.54 -9.38 12.16
CA ALA A 147 13.94 -8.67 10.96
C ALA A 147 13.70 -9.51 9.67
N ALA A 148 14.05 -10.80 9.72
CA ALA A 148 13.83 -11.72 8.61
C ALA A 148 12.34 -11.97 8.35
N ALA A 149 11.53 -12.12 9.40
CA ALA A 149 10.09 -12.31 9.30
C ALA A 149 9.40 -11.09 8.67
N VAL A 150 9.76 -9.89 9.11
CA VAL A 150 9.23 -8.63 8.57
C VAL A 150 9.68 -8.42 7.12
N ALA A 151 10.92 -8.76 6.78
CA ALA A 151 11.42 -8.67 5.42
C ALA A 151 10.65 -9.61 4.46
N PHE A 152 10.40 -10.86 4.91
CA PHE A 152 9.63 -11.84 4.13
C PHE A 152 8.17 -11.42 3.95
N ASP A 153 7.56 -10.86 4.98
CA ASP A 153 6.21 -10.28 4.91
C ASP A 153 6.14 -9.09 3.95
N SER A 154 7.12 -8.19 3.98
CA SER A 154 7.21 -7.05 3.08
C SER A 154 7.41 -7.47 1.62
N LEU A 155 8.21 -8.51 1.37
CA LEU A 155 8.39 -9.10 0.05
C LEU A 155 7.07 -9.67 -0.49
N THR A 156 6.33 -10.41 0.37
CA THR A 156 5.00 -10.94 0.03
C THR A 156 4.04 -9.81 -0.34
N GLY A 157 4.03 -8.71 0.42
CA GLY A 157 3.24 -7.51 0.11
C GLY A 157 3.61 -6.91 -1.24
N SER A 158 4.90 -6.82 -1.57
CA SER A 158 5.38 -6.30 -2.86
C SER A 158 4.98 -7.20 -4.03
N ILE A 159 5.12 -8.51 -3.89
CA ILE A 159 4.70 -9.50 -4.89
C ILE A 159 3.18 -9.43 -5.09
N SER A 160 2.40 -9.27 -4.02
CA SER A 160 0.94 -9.14 -4.08
C SER A 160 0.48 -7.92 -4.88
N ARG A 161 1.26 -6.83 -4.89
CA ARG A 161 0.99 -5.65 -5.72
C ARG A 161 1.14 -5.91 -7.21
N VAL A 162 1.92 -6.91 -7.61
CA VAL A 162 2.08 -7.34 -9.01
C VAL A 162 1.05 -8.42 -9.35
N VAL A 163 1.02 -9.48 -8.54
CA VAL A 163 0.21 -10.67 -8.80
C VAL A 163 -1.29 -10.37 -8.66
N GLY A 164 -1.66 -9.57 -7.66
CA GLY A 164 -3.07 -9.23 -7.39
C GLY A 164 -3.79 -8.63 -8.59
N PRO A 165 -3.30 -7.52 -9.17
CA PRO A 165 -3.92 -6.92 -10.36
C PRO A 165 -3.87 -7.82 -11.60
N LEU A 166 -2.76 -8.55 -11.84
CA LEU A 166 -2.67 -9.51 -12.95
C LEU A 166 -3.75 -10.59 -12.85
N CYS A 167 -3.85 -11.24 -11.69
CA CYS A 167 -4.89 -12.23 -11.42
C CYS A 167 -6.28 -11.60 -11.48
N GLY A 168 -6.48 -10.40 -10.94
CA GLY A 168 -7.74 -9.68 -10.97
C GLY A 168 -8.23 -9.41 -12.39
N GLY A 169 -7.35 -8.94 -13.27
CA GLY A 169 -7.66 -8.73 -14.68
C GLY A 169 -7.97 -10.03 -15.42
N ALA A 170 -7.19 -11.10 -15.17
CA ALA A 170 -7.40 -12.42 -15.76
C ALA A 170 -8.73 -13.03 -15.32
N LEU A 171 -9.04 -13.03 -14.03
CA LEU A 171 -10.30 -13.55 -13.50
C LEU A 171 -11.49 -12.74 -13.96
N TYR A 172 -11.36 -11.40 -13.99
CA TYR A 172 -12.42 -10.55 -14.51
C TYR A 172 -12.74 -10.89 -15.98
N GLN A 173 -11.72 -11.14 -16.79
CA GLN A 173 -11.90 -11.48 -18.21
C GLN A 173 -12.49 -12.87 -18.42
N THR A 174 -12.13 -13.87 -17.61
CA THR A 174 -12.50 -15.27 -17.82
C THR A 174 -13.80 -15.66 -17.14
N ILE A 175 -14.01 -15.23 -15.90
CA ILE A 175 -15.15 -15.63 -15.06
C ILE A 175 -15.96 -14.45 -14.51
N GLY A 176 -15.64 -13.23 -14.99
CA GLY A 176 -16.32 -12.00 -14.60
C GLY A 176 -16.04 -11.55 -13.16
N PRO A 177 -16.68 -10.44 -12.74
CA PRO A 177 -16.50 -9.90 -11.39
C PRO A 177 -16.97 -10.88 -10.29
N GLY A 178 -18.05 -11.62 -10.55
CA GLY A 178 -18.59 -12.61 -9.60
C GLY A 178 -17.60 -13.70 -9.24
N GLY A 179 -16.90 -14.26 -10.25
CA GLY A 179 -15.89 -15.28 -10.02
C GLY A 179 -14.65 -14.75 -9.29
N ALA A 180 -14.23 -13.52 -9.61
CA ALA A 180 -13.10 -12.87 -8.92
C ALA A 180 -13.41 -12.65 -7.42
N TYR A 181 -14.60 -12.13 -7.08
CA TYR A 181 -15.03 -11.96 -5.69
C TYR A 181 -15.26 -13.30 -4.97
N LEU A 182 -15.74 -14.34 -5.67
CA LEU A 182 -15.89 -15.66 -5.07
C LEU A 182 -14.53 -16.26 -4.68
N LEU A 183 -13.52 -16.16 -5.55
CA LEU A 183 -12.17 -16.60 -5.22
C LEU A 183 -11.64 -15.87 -3.99
N SER A 184 -11.86 -14.54 -3.90
CA SER A 184 -11.49 -13.77 -2.72
C SER A 184 -12.18 -14.30 -1.46
N ALA A 185 -13.50 -14.51 -1.51
CA ALA A 185 -14.27 -15.03 -0.39
C ALA A 185 -13.74 -16.39 0.07
N TRP A 186 -13.45 -17.31 -0.86
CA TRP A 186 -12.91 -18.63 -0.55
C TRP A 186 -11.52 -18.57 0.09
N LEU A 187 -10.63 -17.73 -0.44
CA LEU A 187 -9.31 -17.53 0.14
C LEU A 187 -9.35 -16.89 1.53
N TYR A 188 -10.30 -15.97 1.78
CA TYR A 188 -10.53 -15.45 3.14
C TYR A 188 -11.01 -16.54 4.11
N VAL A 189 -11.83 -17.50 3.67
CA VAL A 189 -12.21 -18.66 4.50
C VAL A 189 -10.98 -19.50 4.86
N LEU A 190 -10.09 -19.77 3.91
CA LEU A 190 -8.82 -20.45 4.20
C LEU A 190 -7.94 -19.67 5.17
N ALA A 191 -7.87 -18.35 5.02
CA ALA A 191 -7.12 -17.48 5.93
C ALA A 191 -7.71 -17.50 7.35
N ILE A 192 -9.04 -17.51 7.50
CA ILE A 192 -9.75 -17.69 8.79
C ILE A 192 -9.35 -19.03 9.40
N GLY A 193 -9.39 -20.13 8.64
CA GLY A 193 -8.97 -21.45 9.11
C GLY A 193 -7.53 -21.47 9.62
N ALA A 194 -6.61 -20.79 8.92
CA ALA A 194 -5.23 -20.67 9.36
C ALA A 194 -5.11 -19.89 10.69
N VAL A 195 -5.83 -18.77 10.82
CA VAL A 195 -5.80 -17.92 12.04
C VAL A 195 -6.48 -18.60 13.23
N LEU A 196 -7.53 -19.40 13.01
CA LEU A 196 -8.18 -20.19 14.08
C LEU A 196 -7.19 -21.15 14.74
N GLY A 197 -6.32 -21.78 13.93
CA GLY A 197 -5.28 -22.69 14.44
C GLY A 197 -4.09 -21.99 15.13
N LEU A 198 -4.04 -20.66 15.19
CA LEU A 198 -2.95 -19.91 15.82
C LEU A 198 -3.00 -20.06 17.34
N ASP A 199 -1.88 -20.44 17.96
CA ASP A 199 -1.72 -20.40 19.40
C ASP A 199 -1.10 -19.07 19.81
N PHE A 200 -1.97 -18.10 20.19
CA PHE A 200 -1.56 -16.74 20.48
C PHE A 200 -2.18 -16.25 21.78
N ALA A 201 -1.34 -16.05 22.78
CA ALA A 201 -1.70 -15.41 24.04
C ALA A 201 -1.21 -13.96 24.05
N GLN A 202 -2.04 -13.04 24.49
CA GLN A 202 -1.74 -11.61 24.52
C GLN A 202 -1.88 -11.05 25.94
N ASP A 203 -0.86 -10.27 26.37
CA ASP A 203 -0.98 -9.37 27.52
C ASP A 203 -1.65 -8.07 27.06
N SER A 204 -2.87 -7.81 27.56
CA SER A 204 -3.59 -6.58 27.25
C SER A 204 -3.02 -5.38 28.01
N ARG A 205 -2.64 -4.32 27.32
CA ARG A 205 -2.23 -3.05 27.92
C ARG A 205 -3.37 -2.02 27.90
N ARG A 206 -3.47 -1.22 28.96
CA ARG A 206 -4.45 -0.11 29.03
C ARG A 206 -4.06 1.03 28.07
N LEU A 207 -5.06 1.56 27.40
CA LEU A 207 -5.01 2.67 26.46
C LEU A 207 -4.53 3.99 27.07
N GLN A 208 -3.65 4.72 26.38
CA GLN A 208 -3.27 6.10 26.71
C GLN A 208 -3.51 7.04 25.51
N LEU A 209 -4.77 7.38 25.24
CA LEU A 209 -5.19 8.25 24.13
C LEU A 209 -4.71 9.72 24.25
N GLY A 210 -4.46 10.19 25.47
CA GLY A 210 -4.20 11.62 25.73
C GLY A 210 -2.88 12.19 25.22
N ARG A 211 -1.95 11.36 24.73
CA ARG A 211 -0.63 11.81 24.28
C ARG A 211 -0.52 12.12 22.79
N ILE A 212 -1.48 11.68 21.98
CA ILE A 212 -1.42 11.76 20.51
C ILE A 212 -1.24 13.19 19.98
N PRO A 213 -2.02 14.20 20.42
CA PRO A 213 -1.88 15.57 19.89
C PRO A 213 -0.49 16.17 20.16
N ARG A 214 0.07 15.91 21.34
CA ARG A 214 1.38 16.40 21.72
C ARG A 214 2.49 15.76 20.90
N GLU A 215 2.41 14.46 20.64
CA GLU A 215 3.38 13.72 19.82
C GLU A 215 3.39 14.21 18.37
N ILE A 216 2.23 14.59 17.82
CA ILE A 216 2.12 15.20 16.49
C ILE A 216 2.84 16.55 16.46
N VAL A 217 2.56 17.44 17.42
CA VAL A 217 3.19 18.77 17.49
C VAL A 217 4.72 18.65 17.62
N GLU A 218 5.18 17.77 18.50
CA GLU A 218 6.62 17.52 18.69
C GLU A 218 7.27 16.93 17.43
N GLY A 219 6.59 16.00 16.74
CA GLY A 219 7.06 15.43 15.47
C GLY A 219 7.16 16.47 14.35
N VAL A 220 6.19 17.38 14.24
CA VAL A 220 6.21 18.49 13.26
C VAL A 220 7.34 19.47 13.58
N ALA A 221 7.59 19.77 14.86
CA ALA A 221 8.69 20.64 15.28
C ALA A 221 10.06 20.05 14.87
N VAL A 222 10.27 18.76 15.11
CA VAL A 222 11.50 18.05 14.69
C VAL A 222 11.65 18.07 13.16
N ALA A 223 10.55 17.81 12.42
CA ALA A 223 10.59 17.82 10.96
C ALA A 223 10.94 19.20 10.40
N ARG A 224 10.43 20.29 11.00
CA ARG A 224 10.75 21.67 10.59
C ARG A 224 12.18 22.08 10.91
N ALA A 225 12.74 21.55 12.00
CA ALA A 225 14.09 21.88 12.44
C ALA A 225 15.18 21.22 11.59
N ASN A 226 14.90 20.07 10.95
CA ASN A 226 15.86 19.35 10.11
C ASN A 226 15.44 19.45 8.62
N PRO A 227 16.24 20.12 7.76
CA PRO A 227 15.92 20.30 6.34
C PRO A 227 15.77 18.98 5.57
N ALA A 228 16.53 17.94 5.96
CA ALA A 228 16.44 16.62 5.30
C ALA A 228 15.09 15.95 5.61
N ILE A 229 14.66 15.99 6.86
CA ILE A 229 13.36 15.44 7.28
C ILE A 229 12.21 16.25 6.67
N LEU A 230 12.33 17.58 6.64
CA LEU A 230 11.34 18.45 6.01
C LEU A 230 11.17 18.09 4.52
N ALA A 231 12.28 17.85 3.81
CA ALA A 231 12.22 17.41 2.42
C ALA A 231 11.49 16.07 2.28
N VAL A 232 11.75 15.09 3.15
CA VAL A 232 11.02 13.80 3.15
C VAL A 232 9.52 14.02 3.35
N VAL A 233 9.12 14.86 4.31
CA VAL A 233 7.71 15.18 4.57
C VAL A 233 7.03 15.81 3.34
N LEU A 234 7.66 16.84 2.76
CA LEU A 234 7.11 17.55 1.60
C LEU A 234 7.02 16.62 0.37
N VAL A 235 8.08 15.87 0.07
CA VAL A 235 8.08 14.90 -1.03
C VAL A 235 7.02 13.82 -0.81
N THR A 236 6.84 13.34 0.43
CA THR A 236 5.80 12.36 0.76
C THR A 236 4.40 12.89 0.45
N ILE A 237 4.09 14.13 0.85
CA ILE A 237 2.79 14.76 0.55
C ILE A 237 2.61 14.89 -0.96
N ILE A 238 3.61 15.41 -1.66
CA ILE A 238 3.56 15.60 -3.11
C ILE A 238 3.33 14.27 -3.82
N MET A 239 4.08 13.24 -3.46
CA MET A 239 3.99 11.93 -4.12
C MET A 239 2.65 11.24 -3.86
N ASN A 240 2.13 11.28 -2.62
CA ASN A 240 0.86 10.64 -2.30
C ASN A 240 -0.33 11.41 -2.88
N THR A 241 -0.28 12.74 -2.94
CA THR A 241 -1.37 13.55 -3.50
C THR A 241 -1.32 13.57 -5.02
N PHE A 242 -0.16 13.77 -5.62
CA PHE A 242 -0.03 14.05 -7.06
C PHE A 242 0.61 12.88 -7.84
N GLY A 243 1.54 12.13 -7.22
CA GLY A 243 2.31 11.09 -7.89
C GLY A 243 1.55 9.78 -8.03
N PHE A 244 0.96 9.25 -6.94
CA PHE A 244 0.32 7.94 -6.93
C PHE A 244 -1.18 7.96 -7.28
N SER A 245 -1.82 9.12 -7.34
CA SER A 245 -3.26 9.26 -7.63
C SER A 245 -3.66 8.74 -9.02
N TYR A 246 -2.73 8.71 -10.00
CA TYR A 246 -2.97 8.15 -11.33
C TYR A 246 -3.44 6.69 -11.30
N SER A 247 -3.02 5.93 -10.27
CA SER A 247 -3.35 4.51 -10.14
C SER A 247 -4.85 4.25 -10.10
N ALA A 248 -5.65 5.18 -9.58
CA ALA A 248 -7.10 5.11 -9.60
C ALA A 248 -7.69 5.19 -11.02
N LEU A 249 -6.98 5.82 -11.96
CA LEU A 249 -7.42 5.99 -13.34
C LEU A 249 -6.90 4.89 -14.29
N ILE A 250 -6.13 3.91 -13.81
CA ILE A 250 -5.61 2.80 -14.64
C ILE A 250 -6.73 2.07 -15.41
N PRO A 251 -7.91 1.74 -14.81
CA PRO A 251 -9.01 1.14 -15.56
C PRO A 251 -9.50 2.02 -16.71
N ALA A 252 -9.60 3.33 -16.50
CA ALA A 252 -10.02 4.29 -17.54
C ALA A 252 -8.97 4.46 -18.64
N ILE A 253 -7.68 4.46 -18.30
CA ILE A 253 -6.58 4.52 -19.29
C ILE A 253 -6.47 3.19 -20.06
N GLY A 254 -6.46 2.05 -19.38
CA GLY A 254 -6.35 0.74 -20.02
C GLY A 254 -7.58 0.41 -20.87
N GLY A 255 -8.78 0.47 -20.29
CA GLY A 255 -10.02 0.13 -20.98
C GLY A 255 -10.53 1.21 -21.93
N GLY A 256 -10.40 2.48 -21.55
CA GLY A 256 -10.89 3.62 -22.33
C GLY A 256 -9.91 4.12 -23.40
N TYR A 257 -8.67 4.43 -23.01
CA TYR A 257 -7.70 5.01 -23.94
C TYR A 257 -6.98 3.97 -24.78
N TYR A 258 -6.31 3.00 -24.13
CA TYR A 258 -5.60 1.92 -24.83
C TYR A 258 -6.54 0.87 -25.42
N ARG A 259 -7.79 0.79 -24.93
CA ARG A 259 -8.82 -0.17 -25.35
C ARG A 259 -8.35 -1.61 -25.30
N VAL A 260 -7.59 -1.95 -24.26
CA VAL A 260 -7.03 -3.28 -24.05
C VAL A 260 -7.95 -4.14 -23.16
N SER A 261 -7.72 -5.45 -23.20
CA SER A 261 -8.45 -6.42 -22.39
C SER A 261 -8.23 -6.22 -20.89
N PRO A 262 -9.14 -6.71 -20.02
CA PRO A 262 -8.97 -6.63 -18.56
C PRO A 262 -7.65 -7.21 -18.04
N VAL A 263 -7.12 -8.27 -18.65
CA VAL A 263 -5.79 -8.82 -18.32
C VAL A 263 -4.70 -7.76 -18.52
N LEU A 264 -4.72 -7.05 -19.65
CA LEU A 264 -3.74 -6.01 -19.95
C LEU A 264 -3.94 -4.77 -19.07
N VAL A 265 -5.17 -4.45 -18.65
CA VAL A 265 -5.42 -3.43 -17.61
C VAL A 265 -4.76 -3.84 -16.30
N GLY A 266 -4.87 -5.12 -15.92
CA GLY A 266 -4.20 -5.69 -14.76
C GLY A 266 -2.67 -5.64 -14.87
N ALA A 267 -2.13 -5.94 -16.05
CA ALA A 267 -0.70 -5.81 -16.33
C ALA A 267 -0.23 -4.34 -16.18
N LEU A 268 -0.98 -3.38 -16.72
CA LEU A 268 -0.67 -1.95 -16.57
C LEU A 268 -0.67 -1.52 -15.09
N ALA A 269 -1.61 -2.01 -14.29
CA ALA A 269 -1.64 -1.75 -12.84
C ALA A 269 -0.46 -2.38 -12.10
N ALA A 270 0.08 -3.50 -12.61
CA ALA A 270 1.24 -4.19 -12.05
C ALA A 270 2.59 -3.58 -12.51
N ALA A 271 2.61 -2.72 -13.53
CA ALA A 271 3.83 -2.22 -14.15
C ALA A 271 4.73 -1.43 -13.18
N GLU A 272 4.17 -0.46 -12.45
CA GLU A 272 4.91 0.33 -11.44
C GLU A 272 5.44 -0.56 -10.31
N PRO A 273 4.63 -1.42 -9.65
CA PRO A 273 5.13 -2.34 -8.64
C PRO A 273 6.22 -3.30 -9.15
N LEU A 274 6.14 -3.73 -10.40
CA LEU A 274 7.18 -4.56 -11.02
C LEU A 274 8.52 -3.83 -11.08
N GLY A 275 8.53 -2.59 -11.56
CA GLY A 275 9.72 -1.75 -11.53
C GLY A 275 10.27 -1.55 -10.12
N ALA A 276 9.40 -1.33 -9.13
CA ALA A 276 9.81 -1.18 -7.74
C ALA A 276 10.47 -2.45 -7.18
N ILE A 277 9.97 -3.64 -7.52
CA ILE A 277 10.59 -4.93 -7.12
C ILE A 277 11.98 -5.08 -7.74
N ILE A 278 12.16 -4.73 -9.01
CA ILE A 278 13.47 -4.84 -9.71
C ILE A 278 14.55 -4.04 -8.94
N VAL A 279 14.30 -2.76 -8.66
CA VAL A 279 15.28 -1.93 -7.92
C VAL A 279 15.39 -2.35 -6.46
N GLY A 280 14.27 -2.67 -5.80
CA GLY A 280 14.29 -3.16 -4.42
C GLY A 280 15.14 -4.42 -4.25
N THR A 281 15.08 -5.35 -5.22
CA THR A 281 15.93 -6.54 -5.24
C THR A 281 17.40 -6.18 -5.51
N ALA A 282 17.65 -5.30 -6.49
CA ALA A 282 19.02 -4.85 -6.79
C ALA A 282 19.69 -4.14 -5.58
N MET A 283 18.92 -3.38 -4.81
CA MET A 283 19.38 -2.76 -3.56
C MET A 283 19.70 -3.81 -2.49
N SER A 284 18.85 -4.81 -2.30
CA SER A 284 19.08 -5.87 -1.30
C SER A 284 20.28 -6.74 -1.65
N LEU A 285 20.62 -6.87 -2.92
CA LEU A 285 21.85 -7.54 -3.40
C LEU A 285 23.09 -6.62 -3.37
N GLY A 286 22.95 -5.36 -2.95
CA GLY A 286 24.06 -4.40 -2.91
C GLY A 286 24.52 -3.88 -4.27
N LEU A 287 23.78 -4.18 -5.36
CA LEU A 287 24.09 -3.74 -6.71
C LEU A 287 23.80 -2.26 -6.94
N VAL A 288 22.85 -1.70 -6.19
CA VAL A 288 22.46 -0.29 -6.25
C VAL A 288 22.55 0.30 -4.85
N ARG A 289 23.26 1.40 -4.72
CA ARG A 289 23.34 2.20 -3.50
C ARG A 289 22.65 3.53 -3.75
N LEU A 290 21.74 3.89 -2.85
CA LEU A 290 20.99 5.15 -2.92
C LEU A 290 21.41 6.04 -1.77
N ASP A 291 21.73 7.29 -2.06
CA ASP A 291 22.24 8.23 -1.07
C ASP A 291 21.28 9.41 -0.87
N GLY A 292 20.74 9.48 0.34
CA GLY A 292 20.11 10.67 0.92
C GLY A 292 18.95 11.27 0.09
N ASN A 293 18.73 12.54 0.30
CA ASN A 293 17.63 13.32 -0.31
C ASN A 293 17.72 13.43 -1.83
N ARG A 294 18.92 13.28 -2.40
CA ARG A 294 19.10 13.32 -3.85
C ARG A 294 18.43 12.13 -4.52
N SER A 295 18.61 10.93 -3.98
CA SER A 295 17.96 9.71 -4.49
C SER A 295 16.46 9.71 -4.26
N LEU A 296 15.98 10.28 -3.14
CA LEU A 296 14.56 10.50 -2.88
C LEU A 296 13.90 11.33 -3.99
N LEU A 297 14.51 12.46 -4.33
CA LEU A 297 14.00 13.36 -5.38
C LEU A 297 14.12 12.77 -6.78
N GLN A 298 15.26 12.18 -7.12
CA GLN A 298 15.47 11.53 -8.42
C GLN A 298 14.46 10.41 -8.67
N GLY A 299 14.23 9.56 -7.66
CA GLY A 299 13.23 8.50 -7.71
C GLY A 299 11.81 9.06 -7.91
N SER A 300 11.48 10.12 -7.20
CA SER A 300 10.18 10.79 -7.33
C SER A 300 9.99 11.41 -8.73
N PHE A 301 11.00 12.07 -9.28
CA PHE A 301 10.95 12.59 -10.65
C PHE A 301 10.87 11.48 -11.70
N LEU A 302 11.56 10.36 -11.48
CA LEU A 302 11.51 9.21 -12.38
C LEU A 302 10.10 8.60 -12.44
N LEU A 303 9.42 8.49 -11.28
CA LEU A 303 8.03 8.01 -11.26
C LEU A 303 7.11 8.98 -12.00
N LEU A 304 7.16 10.29 -11.68
CA LEU A 304 6.31 11.27 -12.36
C LEU A 304 6.59 11.34 -13.86
N GLY A 305 7.85 11.26 -14.25
CA GLY A 305 8.26 11.19 -15.66
C GLY A 305 7.71 9.95 -16.37
N GLY A 306 7.78 8.79 -15.73
CA GLY A 306 7.21 7.56 -16.24
C GLY A 306 5.68 7.63 -16.39
N VAL A 307 4.99 8.21 -15.42
CA VAL A 307 3.53 8.44 -15.47
C VAL A 307 3.15 9.40 -16.59
N ILE A 308 3.87 10.52 -16.74
CA ILE A 308 3.64 11.47 -17.85
C ILE A 308 3.89 10.78 -19.20
N ALA A 309 5.03 10.10 -19.34
CA ALA A 309 5.41 9.42 -20.57
C ALA A 309 4.42 8.30 -20.94
N MET A 310 3.97 7.50 -19.98
CA MET A 310 2.91 6.50 -20.18
C MET A 310 1.63 7.17 -20.70
N THR A 311 1.24 8.31 -20.11
CA THR A 311 -0.02 9.00 -20.45
C THR A 311 0.00 9.62 -21.85
N VAL A 312 1.16 10.07 -22.34
CA VAL A 312 1.27 10.63 -23.70
C VAL A 312 1.55 9.56 -24.76
N SER A 313 2.02 8.37 -24.37
CA SER A 313 2.31 7.28 -25.30
C SER A 313 1.04 6.80 -26.00
N PRO A 314 1.05 6.67 -27.34
CA PRO A 314 -0.09 6.13 -28.08
C PRO A 314 -0.17 4.59 -28.01
N TRP A 315 0.94 3.92 -27.68
CA TRP A 315 1.05 2.47 -27.70
C TRP A 315 1.09 1.88 -26.29
N TYR A 316 0.25 0.88 -26.07
CA TYR A 316 0.17 0.19 -24.77
C TYR A 316 1.53 -0.37 -24.31
N ALA A 317 2.26 -1.06 -25.20
CA ALA A 317 3.54 -1.69 -24.85
C ALA A 317 4.59 -0.64 -24.39
N ALA A 318 4.64 0.50 -25.07
CA ALA A 318 5.51 1.61 -24.67
C ALA A 318 5.04 2.22 -23.35
N GLY A 319 3.72 2.43 -23.17
CA GLY A 319 3.15 2.94 -21.94
C GLY A 319 3.44 2.01 -20.74
N PHE A 320 3.30 0.70 -20.93
CA PHE A 320 3.67 -0.31 -19.92
C PHE A 320 5.15 -0.22 -19.54
N ALA A 321 6.05 -0.22 -20.53
CA ALA A 321 7.49 -0.14 -20.28
C ALA A 321 7.90 1.16 -19.56
N LEU A 322 7.32 2.30 -19.98
CA LEU A 322 7.55 3.60 -19.35
C LEU A 322 7.07 3.64 -17.90
N LEU A 323 5.96 2.97 -17.59
CA LEU A 323 5.45 2.89 -16.23
C LEU A 323 6.30 1.94 -15.37
N VAL A 324 6.84 0.83 -15.93
CA VAL A 324 7.85 0.00 -15.26
C VAL A 324 9.10 0.83 -14.93
N MET A 325 9.58 1.65 -15.87
CA MET A 325 10.70 2.56 -15.61
C MET A 325 10.39 3.56 -14.50
N GLY A 326 9.17 4.13 -14.49
CA GLY A 326 8.69 4.97 -13.38
C GLY A 326 8.74 4.23 -12.04
N GLY A 327 8.38 2.96 -12.04
CA GLY A 327 8.41 2.08 -10.87
C GLY A 327 9.81 1.88 -10.27
N LEU A 328 10.88 1.93 -11.08
CA LEU A 328 12.26 1.96 -10.56
C LEU A 328 12.44 3.14 -9.58
N GLY A 329 11.81 4.27 -9.88
CA GLY A 329 11.81 5.45 -9.02
C GLY A 329 11.02 5.29 -7.73
N THR A 330 9.93 4.52 -7.76
CA THR A 330 9.12 4.23 -6.55
C THR A 330 9.94 3.53 -5.47
N ALA A 331 10.80 2.58 -5.85
CA ALA A 331 11.67 1.91 -4.87
C ALA A 331 12.65 2.89 -4.21
N ALA A 332 13.25 3.78 -4.99
CA ALA A 332 14.14 4.81 -4.46
C ALA A 332 13.39 5.75 -3.49
N PHE A 333 12.20 6.22 -3.88
CA PHE A 333 11.33 7.02 -3.01
C PHE A 333 11.02 6.31 -1.70
N ALA A 334 10.46 5.09 -1.75
CA ALA A 334 9.99 4.37 -0.57
C ALA A 334 11.13 4.01 0.40
N ASN A 335 12.28 3.57 -0.12
CA ASN A 335 13.43 3.23 0.71
C ASN A 335 14.06 4.47 1.33
N MET A 336 14.26 5.55 0.55
CA MET A 336 14.86 6.78 1.07
C MET A 336 13.94 7.50 2.04
N GLN A 337 12.62 7.48 1.83
CA GLN A 337 11.64 8.01 2.77
C GLN A 337 11.83 7.44 4.18
N THR A 338 11.98 6.13 4.31
CA THR A 338 12.17 5.47 5.61
C THR A 338 13.59 5.64 6.14
N SER A 339 14.60 5.42 5.28
CA SER A 339 16.01 5.49 5.66
C SER A 339 16.39 6.86 6.21
N LEU A 340 16.01 7.94 5.51
CA LEU A 340 16.32 9.31 5.93
C LEU A 340 15.69 9.66 7.29
N VAL A 341 14.49 9.21 7.57
CA VAL A 341 13.90 9.43 8.90
C VAL A 341 14.68 8.68 9.98
N LEU A 342 15.12 7.44 9.70
CA LEU A 342 15.85 6.64 10.66
C LEU A 342 17.27 7.14 10.91
N THR A 343 17.92 7.76 9.92
CA THR A 343 19.28 8.29 10.03
C THR A 343 19.32 9.72 10.55
N GLU A 344 18.43 10.58 10.09
CA GLU A 344 18.46 12.03 10.36
C GLU A 344 17.68 12.42 11.62
N ALA A 345 16.65 11.64 12.03
CA ALA A 345 15.89 11.96 13.22
C ALA A 345 16.61 11.50 14.50
N PRO A 346 16.64 12.34 15.55
CA PRO A 346 17.12 11.94 16.87
C PRO A 346 16.40 10.66 17.35
N ALA A 347 17.13 9.74 17.96
CA ALA A 347 16.61 8.43 18.38
C ALA A 347 15.28 8.51 19.16
N ALA A 348 15.18 9.50 20.07
CA ALA A 348 13.98 9.74 20.88
C ALA A 348 12.76 10.25 20.09
N SER A 349 12.95 10.73 18.85
CA SER A 349 11.91 11.35 18.03
C SER A 349 11.56 10.56 16.77
N ARG A 350 12.27 9.46 16.46
CA ARG A 350 12.08 8.65 15.24
C ARG A 350 10.64 8.17 15.07
N SER A 351 10.03 7.63 16.12
CA SER A 351 8.65 7.15 16.08
C SER A 351 7.65 8.26 15.80
N ARG A 352 7.85 9.46 16.36
CA ARG A 352 7.01 10.64 16.12
C ARG A 352 7.11 11.13 14.68
N VAL A 353 8.34 11.22 14.14
CA VAL A 353 8.57 11.61 12.74
C VAL A 353 7.97 10.56 11.80
N MET A 354 8.13 9.25 12.08
CA MET A 354 7.47 8.19 11.31
C MET A 354 5.94 8.32 11.35
N GLY A 355 5.36 8.73 12.48
CA GLY A 355 3.94 9.04 12.59
C GLY A 355 3.52 10.18 11.64
N ILE A 356 4.31 11.26 11.56
CA ILE A 356 4.07 12.34 10.59
C ILE A 356 4.13 11.83 9.14
N ILE A 357 5.11 11.00 8.80
CA ILE A 357 5.18 10.40 7.45
C ILE A 357 3.93 9.58 7.14
N THR A 358 3.43 8.80 8.10
CA THR A 358 2.19 8.02 7.94
C THR A 358 0.98 8.93 7.68
N MET A 359 0.89 10.07 8.40
CA MET A 359 -0.14 11.09 8.14
C MET A 359 -0.01 11.69 6.73
N CYS A 360 1.21 11.96 6.26
CA CYS A 360 1.47 12.47 4.92
C CYS A 360 1.07 11.44 3.83
N ILE A 361 1.25 10.15 4.07
CA ILE A 361 0.74 9.07 3.20
C ILE A 361 -0.79 9.11 3.16
N GLY A 362 -1.44 9.46 4.27
CA GLY A 362 -2.89 9.65 4.38
C GLY A 362 -3.48 10.75 3.48
N THR A 363 -2.67 11.57 2.79
CA THR A 363 -3.16 12.56 1.79
C THR A 363 -3.57 11.93 0.46
N GLY A 364 -3.26 10.65 0.23
CA GLY A 364 -3.59 9.93 -1.01
C GLY A 364 -5.05 10.05 -1.46
N PRO A 365 -6.06 9.82 -0.59
CA PRO A 365 -7.46 9.99 -0.93
C PRO A 365 -7.81 11.37 -1.49
N LEU A 366 -7.18 12.44 -1.01
CA LEU A 366 -7.37 13.80 -1.54
C LEU A 366 -6.87 13.90 -2.99
N GLY A 367 -5.72 13.29 -3.28
CA GLY A 367 -5.19 13.20 -4.62
C GLY A 367 -6.12 12.41 -5.57
N VAL A 368 -6.62 11.27 -5.10
CA VAL A 368 -7.55 10.44 -5.88
C VAL A 368 -8.87 11.18 -6.15
N LEU A 369 -9.41 11.90 -5.17
CA LEU A 369 -10.61 12.70 -5.36
C LEU A 369 -10.37 13.83 -6.37
N THR A 370 -9.25 14.54 -6.25
CA THR A 370 -8.88 15.64 -7.15
C THR A 370 -8.67 15.15 -8.57
N ILE A 371 -7.93 14.06 -8.79
CA ILE A 371 -7.71 13.52 -10.15
C ILE A 371 -9.01 13.00 -10.76
N GLY A 372 -9.90 12.42 -9.94
CA GLY A 372 -11.23 12.01 -10.37
C GLY A 372 -12.07 13.19 -10.87
N ALA A 373 -12.14 14.28 -10.09
CA ALA A 373 -12.86 15.50 -10.47
C ALA A 373 -12.26 16.16 -11.73
N LEU A 374 -10.94 16.20 -11.85
CA LEU A 374 -10.27 16.69 -13.07
C LEU A 374 -10.56 15.80 -14.27
N SER A 375 -10.66 14.47 -14.06
CA SER A 375 -10.93 13.54 -15.16
C SER A 375 -12.34 13.67 -15.72
N GLU A 376 -13.31 14.03 -14.90
CA GLU A 376 -14.68 14.33 -15.36
C GLU A 376 -14.71 15.54 -16.29
N ARG A 377 -13.91 16.55 -15.98
CA ARG A 377 -13.93 17.84 -16.70
C ARG A 377 -13.01 17.87 -17.92
N PHE A 378 -11.85 17.24 -17.84
CA PHE A 378 -10.77 17.35 -18.85
C PHE A 378 -10.41 16.00 -19.47
N GLY A 379 -11.04 14.93 -19.05
CA GLY A 379 -10.71 13.54 -19.43
C GLY A 379 -9.53 12.96 -18.64
N PRO A 380 -9.43 11.62 -18.59
CA PRO A 380 -8.47 10.91 -17.74
C PRO A 380 -7.00 11.25 -18.02
N ARG A 381 -6.62 11.39 -19.32
CA ARG A 381 -5.26 11.72 -19.72
C ARG A 381 -4.83 13.10 -19.24
N SER A 382 -5.67 14.11 -19.50
CA SER A 382 -5.39 15.49 -19.08
C SER A 382 -5.30 15.60 -17.56
N ALA A 383 -6.18 14.90 -16.83
CA ALA A 383 -6.16 14.86 -15.37
C ALA A 383 -4.82 14.32 -14.82
N ILE A 384 -4.32 13.23 -15.40
CA ILE A 384 -3.02 12.65 -15.02
C ILE A 384 -1.90 13.63 -15.31
N LEU A 385 -1.88 14.24 -16.51
CA LEU A 385 -0.84 15.20 -16.88
C LEU A 385 -0.83 16.44 -15.99
N ILE A 386 -2.00 16.99 -15.65
CA ILE A 386 -2.13 18.12 -14.72
C ILE A 386 -1.59 17.75 -13.34
N MET A 387 -2.03 16.63 -12.78
CA MET A 387 -1.60 16.20 -11.44
C MET A 387 -0.10 15.91 -11.41
N ALA A 388 0.42 15.15 -12.37
CA ALA A 388 1.84 14.83 -12.45
C ALA A 388 2.69 16.10 -12.69
N GLY A 389 2.20 17.05 -13.49
CA GLY A 389 2.85 18.35 -13.72
C GLY A 389 2.92 19.20 -12.45
N ILE A 390 1.83 19.29 -11.68
CA ILE A 390 1.81 19.98 -10.38
C ILE A 390 2.78 19.29 -9.41
N GLY A 391 2.77 17.95 -9.37
CA GLY A 391 3.71 17.18 -8.57
C GLY A 391 5.17 17.47 -8.93
N ALA A 392 5.50 17.47 -10.22
CA ALA A 392 6.85 17.79 -10.70
C ALA A 392 7.28 19.23 -10.35
N ALA A 393 6.39 20.19 -10.50
CA ALA A 393 6.64 21.58 -10.08
C ALA A 393 6.89 21.66 -8.56
N GLY A 394 6.09 20.96 -7.76
CA GLY A 394 6.31 20.86 -6.31
C GLY A 394 7.66 20.26 -5.94
N LEU A 395 8.08 19.17 -6.61
CA LEU A 395 9.40 18.58 -6.40
C LEU A 395 10.54 19.55 -6.80
N CYS A 396 10.37 20.32 -7.88
CA CYS A 396 11.34 21.36 -8.27
C CYS A 396 11.49 22.44 -7.19
N LEU A 397 10.39 22.84 -6.53
CA LEU A 397 10.44 23.81 -5.43
C LEU A 397 11.19 23.22 -4.21
N VAL A 398 10.92 21.97 -3.84
CA VAL A 398 11.64 21.28 -2.76
C VAL A 398 13.13 21.18 -3.09
N TRP A 399 13.48 20.80 -4.32
CA TRP A 399 14.88 20.71 -4.75
C TRP A 399 15.62 22.05 -4.69
N ARG A 400 14.98 23.14 -5.16
CA ARG A 400 15.54 24.50 -5.05
C ARG A 400 15.73 24.93 -3.60
N HIS A 401 14.76 24.62 -2.72
CA HIS A 401 14.86 24.94 -1.30
C HIS A 401 16.03 24.23 -0.64
N MET A 402 16.23 22.97 -0.94
CA MET A 402 17.36 22.19 -0.41
C MET A 402 18.70 22.72 -0.88
N ARG A 403 18.85 23.09 -2.19
CA ARG A 403 20.09 23.65 -2.73
C ARG A 403 20.48 25.00 -2.13
N ARG A 404 19.53 25.76 -1.61
CA ARG A 404 19.80 27.05 -0.96
C ARG A 404 20.27 26.91 0.49
N ARG A 405 20.08 25.74 1.07
CA ARG A 405 20.45 25.47 2.48
C ARG A 405 21.65 24.52 2.63
N ALA A 406 22.08 23.86 1.55
CA ALA A 406 23.34 23.11 1.43
C ALA A 406 24.46 24.05 1.01
#